data_c1722428f9e38e015e7d5a2e17e38394
#
_entry.id   c1722428f9e38e015e7d5a2e17e38394
#
_cell.length_a   1.000
_cell.length_b   1.000
_cell.length_c   1.000
_cell.angle_alpha   90.00
_cell.angle_beta   90.00
_cell.angle_gamma   90.00
#
_symmetry.space_group_name_H-M   'P 1'
#
loop_
_entity.id
_entity.type
_entity.pdbx_description
1 polymer ?
#
loop_
_entity_poly.entity_id
_entity_poly.type
_entity_poly.pdbx_seq_one_letter_code
_entity_poly.pdbx_strand_id
1 'polypeptide(L)'
;MRVVITGMGIYSCIGTSLSEVRDSLYQGKSGIVFLPERKEYGYRSALTGFVENPDLKGLLGRRERISMGQESEFAYMATIEALKNAGIDSDFLQQNEVGILYGNDSVAESVILTNDKIREKKDTTLVGSGAVFRTMNSTVTMNLSTLFQLRGVNTSISAACASGSHSVGLGYLLIQSGMQDCVICGGAQEINKYSMGSFDGLGVFSMREGEPALASRPFDASRDGLVPSGGAATLVLESYESAMRRGATPIAEVVGYGFSSNGGHISTPNVEGPARAMARALQNAGMQAGEIDYINAHATSTPIGDANEAKAIYEIFGSHIPVSSTKSMTGHECWMAGASEVIYSVLMMQNSFIAPNINFETPDEASAKLNIIPETVERPINAFLSNSFGFGGTNSALVIKKF
;
A
#
# COMPACT_ATOMS: atom_id res chain seq x y z
N MET A 1 21.98 -7.44 -9.51
CA MET A 1 21.13 -7.56 -10.73
C MET A 1 20.20 -6.37 -10.83
N ARG A 2 19.76 -6.00 -12.04
CA ARG A 2 18.68 -5.02 -12.22
C ARG A 2 17.34 -5.67 -11.87
N VAL A 3 16.45 -4.92 -11.24
CA VAL A 3 15.14 -5.41 -10.78
C VAL A 3 14.03 -4.63 -11.46
N VAL A 4 13.18 -5.32 -12.20
CA VAL A 4 12.11 -4.70 -12.99
C VAL A 4 10.74 -5.11 -12.48
N ILE A 5 9.77 -4.20 -12.61
CA ILE A 5 8.36 -4.48 -12.43
C ILE A 5 7.84 -4.97 -13.78
N THR A 6 7.31 -6.18 -13.82
CA THR A 6 6.72 -6.76 -15.03
C THR A 6 5.21 -6.88 -14.97
N GLY A 7 4.62 -6.78 -13.80
CA GLY A 7 3.17 -6.82 -13.64
C GLY A 7 2.69 -6.08 -12.41
N MET A 8 1.47 -5.57 -12.50
CA MET A 8 0.78 -4.86 -11.42
C MET A 8 -0.69 -5.26 -11.40
N GLY A 9 -1.29 -5.23 -10.23
CA GLY A 9 -2.73 -5.41 -10.05
C GLY A 9 -3.20 -4.78 -8.75
N ILE A 10 -4.43 -4.33 -8.73
CA ILE A 10 -4.95 -3.53 -7.63
C ILE A 10 -6.45 -3.75 -7.39
N TYR A 11 -6.84 -3.70 -6.13
CA TYR A 11 -8.21 -3.74 -5.68
C TYR A 11 -8.37 -2.69 -4.58
N SER A 12 -8.89 -1.50 -4.92
CA SER A 12 -8.88 -0.29 -4.08
C SER A 12 -10.23 0.42 -4.11
N CYS A 13 -10.46 1.31 -3.15
CA CYS A 13 -11.68 2.13 -3.09
C CYS A 13 -11.83 3.14 -4.24
N ILE A 14 -10.77 3.39 -5.01
CA ILE A 14 -10.83 4.26 -6.21
C ILE A 14 -10.88 3.47 -7.52
N GLY A 15 -10.94 2.15 -7.45
CA GLY A 15 -11.08 1.25 -8.59
C GLY A 15 -10.61 -0.15 -8.29
N THR A 16 -11.16 -1.13 -9.00
CA THR A 16 -10.87 -2.56 -8.85
C THR A 16 -10.05 -3.12 -10.02
N SER A 17 -9.55 -2.24 -10.86
CA SER A 17 -8.64 -2.53 -11.97
C SER A 17 -7.67 -1.37 -12.19
N LEU A 18 -6.52 -1.65 -12.82
CA LEU A 18 -5.51 -0.64 -13.14
C LEU A 18 -6.09 0.53 -13.97
N SER A 19 -7.01 0.26 -14.90
CA SER A 19 -7.64 1.29 -15.73
C SER A 19 -8.58 2.19 -14.94
N GLU A 20 -9.43 1.65 -14.08
CA GLU A 20 -10.32 2.43 -13.22
C GLU A 20 -9.53 3.31 -12.26
N VAL A 21 -8.48 2.73 -11.66
CA VAL A 21 -7.60 3.46 -10.73
C VAL A 21 -6.87 4.59 -11.44
N ARG A 22 -6.32 4.36 -12.65
CA ARG A 22 -5.70 5.43 -13.46
C ARG A 22 -6.67 6.59 -13.70
N ASP A 23 -7.89 6.29 -14.11
CA ASP A 23 -8.90 7.30 -14.43
C ASP A 23 -9.33 8.06 -13.16
N SER A 24 -9.47 7.38 -12.03
CA SER A 24 -9.77 8.00 -10.74
C SER A 24 -8.63 8.91 -10.26
N LEU A 25 -7.36 8.48 -10.41
CA LEU A 25 -6.18 9.29 -10.10
C LEU A 25 -6.13 10.56 -10.94
N TYR A 26 -6.36 10.44 -12.25
CA TYR A 26 -6.36 11.58 -13.16
C TYR A 26 -7.47 12.60 -12.85
N GLN A 27 -8.65 12.09 -12.48
CA GLN A 27 -9.81 12.92 -12.15
C GLN A 27 -9.80 13.48 -10.72
N GLY A 28 -8.89 13.03 -9.86
CA GLY A 28 -8.90 13.39 -8.44
C GLY A 28 -10.12 12.84 -7.70
N LYS A 29 -10.59 11.65 -8.06
CA LYS A 29 -11.81 11.06 -7.51
C LYS A 29 -11.58 10.48 -6.12
N SER A 30 -12.33 10.95 -5.12
CA SER A 30 -12.31 10.38 -3.77
C SER A 30 -13.09 9.06 -3.69
N GLY A 31 -12.50 8.05 -3.04
CA GLY A 31 -13.15 6.79 -2.67
C GLY A 31 -13.67 6.78 -1.23
N ILE A 32 -13.62 7.91 -0.53
CA ILE A 32 -14.00 8.01 0.89
C ILE A 32 -15.52 8.18 1.02
N VAL A 33 -16.11 7.38 1.90
CA VAL A 33 -17.54 7.36 2.20
C VAL A 33 -17.78 7.37 3.70
N PHE A 34 -19.04 7.67 4.09
CA PHE A 34 -19.54 7.43 5.42
C PHE A 34 -20.17 6.02 5.47
N LEU A 35 -19.70 5.17 6.40
CA LEU A 35 -20.17 3.80 6.56
C LEU A 35 -20.99 3.67 7.87
N PRO A 36 -22.35 3.69 7.82
CA PRO A 36 -23.21 3.74 9.02
C PRO A 36 -22.95 2.62 10.01
N GLU A 37 -22.65 1.40 9.55
CA GLU A 37 -22.41 0.25 10.43
C GLU A 37 -21.21 0.43 11.39
N ARG A 38 -20.27 1.32 11.08
CA ARG A 38 -19.19 1.70 12.01
C ARG A 38 -19.75 2.49 13.20
N LYS A 39 -20.68 3.41 12.97
CA LYS A 39 -21.38 4.13 14.08
C LYS A 39 -22.17 3.17 14.95
N GLU A 40 -22.92 2.25 14.33
CA GLU A 40 -23.68 1.23 15.05
C GLU A 40 -22.80 0.32 15.90
N TYR A 41 -21.57 0.05 15.41
CA TYR A 41 -20.58 -0.74 16.13
C TYR A 41 -19.87 0.03 17.27
N GLY A 42 -19.95 1.37 17.27
CA GLY A 42 -19.42 2.23 18.34
C GLY A 42 -18.21 3.08 17.97
N TYR A 43 -17.88 3.22 16.70
CA TYR A 43 -16.79 4.11 16.25
C TYR A 43 -17.14 5.59 16.46
N ARG A 44 -16.13 6.38 16.80
CA ARG A 44 -16.21 7.84 16.83
C ARG A 44 -16.36 8.41 15.43
N SER A 45 -15.60 7.85 14.47
CA SER A 45 -15.64 8.21 13.04
C SER A 45 -16.07 7.02 12.19
N ALA A 46 -17.09 7.24 11.35
CA ALA A 46 -17.57 6.26 10.39
C ALA A 46 -16.99 6.44 8.97
N LEU A 47 -16.04 7.33 8.81
CA LEU A 47 -15.36 7.55 7.53
C LEU A 47 -14.48 6.36 7.16
N THR A 48 -14.48 6.00 5.86
CA THR A 48 -13.63 4.93 5.34
C THR A 48 -13.52 5.02 3.81
N GLY A 49 -12.36 4.60 3.27
CA GLY A 49 -12.29 4.23 1.86
C GLY A 49 -12.95 2.86 1.69
N PHE A 50 -14.15 2.83 1.08
CA PHE A 50 -14.94 1.61 0.99
C PHE A 50 -14.51 0.77 -0.22
N VAL A 51 -14.32 -0.53 0.03
CA VAL A 51 -14.01 -1.54 -0.98
C VAL A 51 -15.03 -2.66 -0.86
N GLU A 52 -15.75 -2.94 -1.94
CA GLU A 52 -16.72 -4.02 -1.98
C GLU A 52 -16.03 -5.39 -2.03
N ASN A 53 -16.58 -6.38 -1.30
CA ASN A 53 -16.03 -7.73 -1.31
C ASN A 53 -16.21 -8.38 -2.68
N PRO A 54 -15.17 -9.03 -3.25
CA PRO A 54 -15.28 -9.70 -4.53
C PRO A 54 -16.14 -10.97 -4.44
N ASP A 55 -16.91 -11.29 -5.48
CA ASP A 55 -17.54 -12.61 -5.58
C ASP A 55 -16.58 -13.63 -6.18
N LEU A 56 -16.00 -14.44 -5.31
CA LEU A 56 -15.04 -15.50 -5.68
C LEU A 56 -15.71 -16.84 -6.05
N LYS A 57 -17.04 -16.97 -6.00
CA LYS A 57 -17.71 -18.28 -6.21
C LYS A 57 -17.49 -18.84 -7.62
N GLY A 58 -17.30 -18.01 -8.61
CA GLY A 58 -17.00 -18.42 -9.99
C GLY A 58 -15.52 -18.66 -10.26
N LEU A 59 -14.65 -18.24 -9.35
CA LEU A 59 -13.19 -18.28 -9.50
C LEU A 59 -12.54 -19.37 -8.67
N LEU A 60 -13.02 -19.57 -7.43
CA LEU A 60 -12.45 -20.52 -6.45
C LEU A 60 -13.50 -21.45 -5.88
N GLY A 61 -13.12 -22.71 -5.66
CA GLY A 61 -13.92 -23.70 -4.98
C GLY A 61 -14.11 -23.38 -3.49
N ARG A 62 -15.10 -24.03 -2.85
CA ARG A 62 -15.38 -23.84 -1.42
C ARG A 62 -14.17 -24.16 -0.53
N ARG A 63 -13.38 -25.19 -0.89
CA ARG A 63 -12.22 -25.61 -0.10
C ARG A 63 -11.10 -24.56 -0.10
N GLU A 64 -10.93 -23.86 -1.20
CA GLU A 64 -9.95 -22.79 -1.37
C GLU A 64 -10.37 -21.54 -0.59
N ARG A 65 -11.66 -21.16 -0.67
CA ARG A 65 -12.20 -19.97 -0.01
C ARG A 65 -12.30 -20.06 1.52
N ILE A 66 -12.40 -21.28 2.09
CA ILE A 66 -12.66 -21.45 3.53
C ILE A 66 -11.52 -20.93 4.43
N SER A 67 -10.30 -20.84 3.90
CA SER A 67 -9.10 -20.33 4.60
C SER A 67 -8.84 -18.85 4.38
N MET A 68 -9.60 -18.16 3.51
CA MET A 68 -9.37 -16.78 3.15
C MET A 68 -10.12 -15.83 4.09
N GLY A 69 -9.43 -14.81 4.59
CA GLY A 69 -10.02 -13.61 5.17
C GLY A 69 -10.22 -12.55 4.09
N GLN A 70 -10.91 -11.45 4.41
CA GLN A 70 -11.22 -10.37 3.47
C GLN A 70 -9.96 -9.84 2.75
N GLU A 71 -8.86 -9.63 3.48
CA GLU A 71 -7.57 -9.20 2.94
C GLU A 71 -6.98 -10.21 1.94
N SER A 72 -7.21 -11.52 2.17
CA SER A 72 -6.77 -12.56 1.23
C SER A 72 -7.62 -12.58 -0.05
N GLU A 73 -8.92 -12.28 0.06
CA GLU A 73 -9.83 -12.18 -1.08
C GLU A 73 -9.46 -10.99 -1.99
N PHE A 74 -9.19 -9.83 -1.39
CA PHE A 74 -8.69 -8.66 -2.13
C PHE A 74 -7.34 -8.94 -2.79
N ALA A 75 -6.40 -9.54 -2.04
CA ALA A 75 -5.08 -9.88 -2.54
C ALA A 75 -5.11 -10.89 -3.69
N TYR A 76 -6.05 -11.85 -3.66
CA TYR A 76 -6.25 -12.78 -4.75
C TYR A 76 -6.66 -12.06 -6.04
N MET A 77 -7.61 -11.12 -5.97
CA MET A 77 -8.03 -10.33 -7.14
C MET A 77 -6.90 -9.47 -7.70
N ALA A 78 -6.18 -8.75 -6.84
CA ALA A 78 -5.02 -7.97 -7.26
C ALA A 78 -3.91 -8.85 -7.86
N THR A 79 -3.69 -10.06 -7.32
CA THR A 79 -2.65 -10.97 -7.83
C THR A 79 -3.01 -11.56 -9.19
N ILE A 80 -4.28 -11.91 -9.44
CA ILE A 80 -4.73 -12.34 -10.78
C ILE A 80 -4.46 -11.26 -11.82
N GLU A 81 -4.82 -10.01 -11.52
CA GLU A 81 -4.57 -8.90 -12.44
C GLU A 81 -3.07 -8.70 -12.67
N ALA A 82 -2.25 -8.76 -11.60
CA ALA A 82 -0.79 -8.60 -11.69
C ALA A 82 -0.14 -9.70 -12.55
N LEU A 83 -0.51 -10.96 -12.35
CA LEU A 83 0.00 -12.09 -13.15
C LEU A 83 -0.42 -11.97 -14.60
N LYS A 84 -1.68 -11.63 -14.87
CA LYS A 84 -2.17 -11.37 -16.22
C LYS A 84 -1.43 -10.21 -16.89
N ASN A 85 -1.21 -9.12 -16.16
CA ASN A 85 -0.48 -7.94 -16.65
C ASN A 85 0.99 -8.27 -16.92
N ALA A 86 1.59 -9.16 -16.12
CA ALA A 86 2.96 -9.68 -16.33
C ALA A 86 3.07 -10.69 -17.48
N GLY A 87 1.96 -11.24 -17.98
CA GLY A 87 1.97 -12.37 -18.91
C GLY A 87 2.52 -13.66 -18.28
N ILE A 88 2.27 -13.86 -16.98
CA ILE A 88 2.65 -15.05 -16.22
C ILE A 88 1.43 -15.96 -16.10
N ASP A 89 1.57 -17.20 -16.57
CA ASP A 89 0.58 -18.25 -16.50
C ASP A 89 0.95 -19.36 -15.50
N SER A 90 0.11 -20.38 -15.41
CA SER A 90 0.34 -21.54 -14.55
C SER A 90 1.60 -22.32 -14.91
N ASP A 91 1.95 -22.37 -16.19
CA ASP A 91 3.11 -23.14 -16.64
C ASP A 91 4.40 -22.45 -16.19
N PHE A 92 4.46 -21.12 -16.29
CA PHE A 92 5.57 -20.36 -15.72
C PHE A 92 5.72 -20.58 -14.22
N LEU A 93 4.62 -20.51 -13.45
CA LEU A 93 4.64 -20.70 -12.00
C LEU A 93 5.07 -22.13 -11.61
N GLN A 94 4.72 -23.15 -12.39
CA GLN A 94 5.13 -24.52 -12.14
C GLN A 94 6.59 -24.80 -12.51
N GLN A 95 7.14 -24.10 -13.50
CA GLN A 95 8.51 -24.32 -13.98
C GLN A 95 9.55 -23.48 -13.25
N ASN A 96 9.13 -22.38 -12.58
CA ASN A 96 10.03 -21.43 -11.93
C ASN A 96 9.81 -21.39 -10.41
N GLU A 97 10.85 -20.99 -9.68
CA GLU A 97 10.79 -20.71 -8.25
C GLU A 97 10.36 -19.27 -8.03
N VAL A 98 9.05 -19.04 -7.89
CA VAL A 98 8.48 -17.71 -7.65
C VAL A 98 8.23 -17.53 -6.17
N GLY A 99 8.74 -16.44 -5.60
CA GLY A 99 8.55 -16.06 -4.20
C GLY A 99 7.32 -15.18 -3.98
N ILE A 100 6.93 -15.03 -2.72
CA ILE A 100 5.91 -14.08 -2.28
C ILE A 100 6.33 -13.37 -0.99
N LEU A 101 6.29 -12.04 -1.01
CA LEU A 101 6.40 -11.16 0.15
C LEU A 101 5.19 -10.24 0.17
N TYR A 102 4.43 -10.24 1.28
CA TYR A 102 3.19 -9.47 1.30
C TYR A 102 2.99 -8.77 2.64
N GLY A 103 2.74 -7.47 2.60
CA GLY A 103 2.44 -6.67 3.78
C GLY A 103 1.05 -6.99 4.32
N ASN A 104 0.98 -7.50 5.55
CA ASN A 104 -0.25 -7.68 6.32
C ASN A 104 0.10 -7.71 7.81
N ASP A 105 -0.29 -6.67 8.54
CA ASP A 105 0.16 -6.48 9.93
C ASP A 105 -0.89 -6.84 10.99
N SER A 106 -2.16 -6.91 10.62
CA SER A 106 -3.22 -7.35 11.52
C SER A 106 -4.39 -7.98 10.79
N VAL A 107 -5.10 -8.84 11.52
CA VAL A 107 -6.36 -9.46 11.12
C VAL A 107 -7.33 -9.27 12.28
N ALA A 108 -8.43 -8.58 12.10
CA ALA A 108 -9.39 -8.28 13.17
C ALA A 108 -10.68 -9.10 13.05
N GLU A 109 -11.35 -9.06 11.89
CA GLU A 109 -12.67 -9.72 11.74
C GLU A 109 -12.63 -11.20 12.09
N SER A 110 -11.73 -11.94 11.45
CA SER A 110 -11.64 -13.39 11.66
C SER A 110 -11.26 -13.77 13.09
N VAL A 111 -10.40 -12.97 13.74
CA VAL A 111 -10.01 -13.18 15.15
C VAL A 111 -11.20 -12.94 16.08
N ILE A 112 -11.90 -11.83 15.91
CA ILE A 112 -13.06 -11.45 16.76
C ILE A 112 -14.17 -12.49 16.59
N LEU A 113 -14.59 -12.79 15.37
CA LEU A 113 -15.68 -13.72 15.09
C LEU A 113 -15.36 -15.15 15.57
N THR A 114 -14.11 -15.59 15.45
CA THR A 114 -13.68 -16.90 15.96
C THR A 114 -13.77 -16.95 17.49
N ASN A 115 -13.25 -15.93 18.18
CA ASN A 115 -13.28 -15.87 19.64
C ASN A 115 -14.70 -15.72 20.18
N ASP A 116 -15.55 -14.91 19.55
CA ASP A 116 -16.96 -14.75 19.93
C ASP A 116 -17.69 -16.08 19.80
N LYS A 117 -17.47 -16.82 18.72
CA LYS A 117 -18.07 -18.14 18.55
C LYS A 117 -17.65 -19.13 19.62
N ILE A 118 -16.36 -19.19 19.98
CA ILE A 118 -15.85 -20.04 21.07
C ILE A 118 -16.49 -19.62 22.41
N ARG A 119 -16.54 -18.32 22.67
CA ARG A 119 -17.12 -17.77 23.92
C ARG A 119 -18.61 -18.09 24.04
N GLU A 120 -19.35 -17.97 22.94
CA GLU A 120 -20.80 -18.27 22.91
C GLU A 120 -21.07 -19.78 23.04
N LYS A 121 -20.41 -20.59 22.23
CA LYS A 121 -20.68 -22.03 22.10
C LYS A 121 -19.95 -22.90 23.14
N LYS A 122 -18.90 -22.36 23.79
CA LYS A 122 -18.01 -23.09 24.71
C LYS A 122 -17.38 -24.35 24.10
N ASP A 123 -17.18 -24.33 22.76
CA ASP A 123 -16.68 -25.48 22.00
C ASP A 123 -15.84 -25.00 20.81
N THR A 124 -14.55 -25.31 20.82
CA THR A 124 -13.60 -24.96 19.73
C THR A 124 -13.81 -25.75 18.46
N THR A 125 -14.46 -26.93 18.52
CA THR A 125 -14.70 -27.76 17.32
C THR A 125 -15.67 -27.09 16.34
N LEU A 126 -16.45 -26.14 16.82
CA LEU A 126 -17.44 -25.42 16.02
C LEU A 126 -16.90 -24.26 15.20
N VAL A 127 -15.64 -23.84 15.40
CA VAL A 127 -15.07 -22.71 14.64
C VAL A 127 -14.79 -23.03 13.17
N GLY A 128 -14.64 -24.30 12.84
CA GLY A 128 -14.37 -24.77 11.49
C GLY A 128 -12.89 -24.83 11.14
N SER A 129 -12.54 -25.68 10.17
CA SER A 129 -11.15 -26.00 9.82
C SER A 129 -10.37 -24.83 9.18
N GLY A 130 -11.06 -23.86 8.58
CA GLY A 130 -10.43 -22.69 7.97
C GLY A 130 -10.07 -21.57 8.96
N ALA A 131 -10.63 -21.58 10.18
CA ALA A 131 -10.49 -20.47 11.11
C ALA A 131 -9.03 -20.15 11.47
N VAL A 132 -8.21 -21.17 11.73
CA VAL A 132 -6.80 -20.99 12.10
C VAL A 132 -6.02 -20.24 11.02
N PHE A 133 -6.27 -20.50 9.74
CA PHE A 133 -5.57 -19.85 8.64
C PHE A 133 -6.00 -18.38 8.46
N ARG A 134 -7.28 -18.08 8.70
CA ARG A 134 -7.81 -16.71 8.60
C ARG A 134 -7.39 -15.80 9.75
N THR A 135 -7.03 -16.35 10.91
CA THR A 135 -6.66 -15.56 12.09
C THR A 135 -5.17 -15.23 12.20
N MET A 136 -4.36 -15.68 11.25
CA MET A 136 -2.92 -15.39 11.20
C MET A 136 -2.60 -14.21 10.29
N ASN A 137 -1.63 -13.36 10.67
CA ASN A 137 -1.15 -12.28 9.79
C ASN A 137 -0.59 -12.80 8.45
N SER A 138 -0.14 -14.05 8.41
CA SER A 138 0.32 -14.73 7.20
C SER A 138 -0.81 -15.29 6.32
N THR A 139 -2.08 -15.01 6.63
CA THR A 139 -3.23 -15.54 5.87
C THR A 139 -3.13 -15.23 4.37
N VAL A 140 -2.66 -14.03 4.01
CA VAL A 140 -2.51 -13.63 2.60
C VAL A 140 -1.47 -14.50 1.90
N THR A 141 -0.25 -14.57 2.43
CA THR A 141 0.84 -15.33 1.78
C THR A 141 0.60 -16.83 1.77
N MET A 142 -0.01 -17.39 2.82
CA MET A 142 -0.39 -18.82 2.85
C MET A 142 -1.43 -19.16 1.78
N ASN A 143 -2.47 -18.35 1.64
CA ASN A 143 -3.51 -18.59 0.64
C ASN A 143 -2.96 -18.42 -0.78
N LEU A 144 -2.30 -17.29 -1.07
CA LEU A 144 -1.78 -17.01 -2.42
C LEU A 144 -0.70 -18.02 -2.84
N SER A 145 0.23 -18.38 -1.95
CA SER A 145 1.26 -19.38 -2.28
C SER A 145 0.67 -20.74 -2.62
N THR A 146 -0.40 -21.13 -1.92
CA THR A 146 -1.09 -22.40 -2.19
C THR A 146 -1.90 -22.35 -3.49
N LEU A 147 -2.65 -21.26 -3.70
CA LEU A 147 -3.51 -21.10 -4.88
C LEU A 147 -2.69 -21.00 -6.19
N PHE A 148 -1.58 -20.29 -6.15
CA PHE A 148 -0.69 -20.09 -7.30
C PHE A 148 0.51 -21.06 -7.32
N GLN A 149 0.60 -22.00 -6.37
CA GLN A 149 1.67 -23.01 -6.25
C GLN A 149 3.09 -22.38 -6.22
N LEU A 150 3.23 -21.27 -5.51
CA LEU A 150 4.50 -20.56 -5.37
C LEU A 150 5.48 -21.35 -4.49
N ARG A 151 6.74 -21.48 -4.91
CA ARG A 151 7.74 -22.34 -4.28
C ARG A 151 8.98 -21.62 -3.78
N GLY A 152 9.10 -20.33 -4.06
CA GLY A 152 10.18 -19.49 -3.55
C GLY A 152 9.95 -19.03 -2.10
N VAL A 153 10.55 -17.92 -1.72
CA VAL A 153 10.33 -17.30 -0.40
C VAL A 153 8.85 -17.06 -0.15
N ASN A 154 8.39 -17.36 1.06
CA ASN A 154 6.99 -17.14 1.46
C ASN A 154 6.96 -16.48 2.84
N THR A 155 6.76 -15.17 2.89
CA THR A 155 6.84 -14.42 4.15
C THR A 155 5.89 -13.23 4.15
N SER A 156 5.14 -13.07 5.23
CA SER A 156 4.37 -11.85 5.51
C SER A 156 5.25 -10.82 6.19
N ILE A 157 5.07 -9.56 5.81
CA ILE A 157 5.79 -8.42 6.36
C ILE A 157 4.85 -7.64 7.28
N SER A 158 5.21 -7.59 8.56
CA SER A 158 4.55 -6.78 9.59
C SER A 158 5.46 -5.61 9.96
N ALA A 159 5.13 -4.42 9.46
CA ALA A 159 5.88 -3.18 9.67
C ALA A 159 4.94 -1.97 9.67
N ALA A 160 3.78 -2.11 10.31
CA ALA A 160 2.71 -1.12 10.36
C ALA A 160 2.42 -0.56 8.95
N CYS A 161 2.21 0.75 8.83
CA CYS A 161 1.87 1.41 7.56
C CYS A 161 2.95 1.29 6.46
N ALA A 162 4.16 0.84 6.79
CA ALA A 162 5.25 0.61 5.84
C ALA A 162 5.32 -0.84 5.31
N SER A 163 4.42 -1.74 5.75
CA SER A 163 4.48 -3.17 5.43
C SER A 163 4.52 -3.44 3.92
N GLY A 164 3.63 -2.82 3.14
CA GLY A 164 3.57 -2.97 1.68
C GLY A 164 4.83 -2.44 0.98
N SER A 165 5.36 -1.31 1.43
CA SER A 165 6.62 -0.75 0.89
C SER A 165 7.82 -1.63 1.23
N HIS A 166 7.91 -2.14 2.46
CA HIS A 166 8.96 -3.08 2.85
C HIS A 166 8.86 -4.41 2.06
N SER A 167 7.67 -4.87 1.71
CA SER A 167 7.51 -6.08 0.88
C SER A 167 8.16 -5.89 -0.51
N VAL A 168 7.95 -4.73 -1.14
CA VAL A 168 8.57 -4.37 -2.41
C VAL A 168 10.09 -4.20 -2.26
N GLY A 169 10.53 -3.48 -1.21
CA GLY A 169 11.95 -3.24 -0.95
C GLY A 169 12.73 -4.51 -0.64
N LEU A 170 12.17 -5.44 0.15
CA LEU A 170 12.79 -6.73 0.43
C LEU A 170 12.80 -7.64 -0.80
N GLY A 171 11.72 -7.65 -1.60
CA GLY A 171 11.68 -8.34 -2.88
C GLY A 171 12.78 -7.85 -3.83
N TYR A 172 12.96 -6.52 -3.90
CA TYR A 172 14.08 -5.91 -4.63
C TYR A 172 15.43 -6.42 -4.15
N LEU A 173 15.69 -6.46 -2.84
CA LEU A 173 16.97 -6.95 -2.30
C LEU A 173 17.20 -8.44 -2.60
N LEU A 174 16.17 -9.29 -2.49
CA LEU A 174 16.29 -10.71 -2.79
C LEU A 174 16.64 -10.96 -4.26
N ILE A 175 16.04 -10.22 -5.17
CA ILE A 175 16.35 -10.33 -6.61
C ILE A 175 17.70 -9.72 -6.92
N GLN A 176 17.99 -8.52 -6.39
CA GLN A 176 19.30 -7.86 -6.59
C GLN A 176 20.49 -8.74 -6.16
N SER A 177 20.33 -9.49 -5.05
CA SER A 177 21.33 -10.41 -4.51
C SER A 177 21.39 -11.77 -5.24
N GLY A 178 20.48 -12.06 -6.15
CA GLY A 178 20.41 -13.33 -6.88
C GLY A 178 19.81 -14.48 -6.07
N MET A 179 19.15 -14.19 -4.94
CA MET A 179 18.47 -15.22 -4.15
C MET A 179 17.13 -15.67 -4.75
N GLN A 180 16.50 -14.80 -5.53
CA GLN A 180 15.25 -15.07 -6.26
C GLN A 180 15.33 -14.39 -7.63
N ASP A 181 14.71 -14.98 -8.65
CA ASP A 181 14.57 -14.37 -9.98
C ASP A 181 13.21 -13.68 -10.16
N CYS A 182 12.19 -14.11 -9.41
CA CYS A 182 10.84 -13.57 -9.48
C CYS A 182 10.20 -13.59 -8.10
N VAL A 183 9.63 -12.45 -7.69
CA VAL A 183 8.92 -12.32 -6.40
C VAL A 183 7.64 -11.53 -6.60
N ILE A 184 6.51 -12.08 -6.14
CA ILE A 184 5.25 -11.37 -6.01
C ILE A 184 5.31 -10.56 -4.72
N CYS A 185 5.26 -9.24 -4.82
CA CYS A 185 5.27 -8.32 -3.70
C CYS A 185 3.94 -7.58 -3.60
N GLY A 186 3.54 -7.22 -2.39
CA GLY A 186 2.28 -6.50 -2.25
C GLY A 186 1.96 -6.10 -0.82
N GLY A 187 0.73 -5.68 -0.64
CA GLY A 187 0.14 -5.43 0.67
C GLY A 187 -1.38 -5.52 0.63
N ALA A 188 -1.98 -5.92 1.73
CA ALA A 188 -3.43 -6.02 1.86
C ALA A 188 -3.89 -5.50 3.22
N GLN A 189 -5.11 -4.98 3.26
CA GLN A 189 -5.80 -4.51 4.44
C GLN A 189 -7.29 -4.84 4.34
N GLU A 190 -7.81 -5.52 5.35
CA GLU A 190 -9.27 -5.68 5.51
C GLU A 190 -9.93 -4.32 5.81
N ILE A 191 -11.15 -4.13 5.34
CA ILE A 191 -11.92 -2.91 5.59
C ILE A 191 -13.36 -3.26 5.94
N ASN A 192 -13.62 -3.42 7.21
CA ASN A 192 -14.91 -3.82 7.78
C ASN A 192 -15.12 -3.13 9.13
N LYS A 193 -16.22 -3.39 9.79
CA LYS A 193 -16.55 -2.78 11.09
C LYS A 193 -15.70 -3.30 12.26
N TYR A 194 -14.94 -4.35 12.10
CA TYR A 194 -14.06 -4.91 13.15
C TYR A 194 -12.65 -4.36 13.06
N SER A 195 -12.24 -3.92 11.86
CA SER A 195 -10.90 -3.44 11.62
C SER A 195 -10.70 -2.00 12.08
N MET A 196 -9.52 -1.68 12.57
CA MET A 196 -9.09 -0.30 12.92
C MET A 196 -9.80 0.37 14.11
N GLY A 197 -10.61 -0.35 14.91
CA GLY A 197 -11.28 0.23 16.07
C GLY A 197 -10.32 0.79 17.13
N SER A 198 -9.15 0.18 17.31
CA SER A 198 -8.11 0.69 18.21
C SER A 198 -7.50 2.02 17.74
N PHE A 199 -7.42 2.25 16.43
CA PHE A 199 -6.99 3.54 15.86
C PHE A 199 -8.04 4.63 16.06
N ASP A 200 -9.32 4.31 15.94
CA ASP A 200 -10.41 5.23 16.29
C ASP A 200 -10.37 5.58 17.77
N GLY A 201 -10.12 4.59 18.63
CA GLY A 201 -9.93 4.78 20.07
C GLY A 201 -8.72 5.66 20.43
N LEU A 202 -7.66 5.64 19.62
CA LEU A 202 -6.49 6.53 19.76
C LEU A 202 -6.82 7.99 19.36
N GLY A 203 -7.95 8.22 18.69
CA GLY A 203 -8.40 9.56 18.29
C GLY A 203 -7.65 10.14 17.09
N VAL A 204 -7.11 9.29 16.21
CA VAL A 204 -6.34 9.71 15.03
C VAL A 204 -7.17 9.81 13.75
N PHE A 205 -8.47 9.44 13.80
CA PHE A 205 -9.35 9.53 12.64
C PHE A 205 -9.95 10.93 12.49
N SER A 206 -10.11 11.36 11.23
CA SER A 206 -10.86 12.56 10.88
C SER A 206 -12.32 12.47 11.32
N MET A 207 -12.84 13.57 11.81
CA MET A 207 -14.24 13.70 12.27
C MET A 207 -15.13 14.43 11.26
N ARG A 208 -14.68 14.67 10.04
CA ARG A 208 -15.41 15.42 8.98
C ARG A 208 -16.46 14.57 8.28
N GLU A 209 -17.37 13.95 9.03
CA GLU A 209 -18.36 13.02 8.50
C GLU A 209 -19.45 13.67 7.61
N GLY A 210 -19.66 14.98 7.73
CA GLY A 210 -20.65 15.69 6.93
C GLY A 210 -20.31 15.77 5.44
N GLU A 211 -19.02 15.73 5.11
CA GLU A 211 -18.50 15.80 3.74
C GLU A 211 -17.35 14.77 3.58
N PRO A 212 -17.66 13.47 3.46
CA PRO A 212 -16.67 12.40 3.46
C PRO A 212 -15.53 12.61 2.45
N ALA A 213 -15.83 13.06 1.24
CA ALA A 213 -14.84 13.29 0.20
C ALA A 213 -13.83 14.40 0.55
N LEU A 214 -14.15 15.29 1.49
CA LEU A 214 -13.27 16.38 1.95
C LEU A 214 -12.50 16.04 3.23
N ALA A 215 -12.68 14.84 3.78
CA ALA A 215 -12.14 14.47 5.08
C ALA A 215 -10.63 14.24 5.06
N SER A 216 -10.12 13.48 4.09
CA SER A 216 -8.69 13.29 3.91
C SER A 216 -8.10 14.47 3.15
N ARG A 217 -7.23 15.24 3.81
CA ARG A 217 -6.65 16.48 3.30
C ARG A 217 -5.18 16.63 3.69
N PRO A 218 -4.31 15.73 3.18
CA PRO A 218 -2.89 15.75 3.52
C PRO A 218 -2.26 17.12 3.28
N PHE A 219 -1.39 17.52 4.22
CA PHE A 219 -0.67 18.79 4.23
C PHE A 219 -1.51 20.06 4.41
N ASP A 220 -2.83 20.01 4.33
CA ASP A 220 -3.70 21.17 4.57
C ASP A 220 -3.68 21.62 6.04
N ALA A 221 -3.71 22.92 6.27
CA ALA A 221 -3.67 23.48 7.62
C ALA A 221 -4.86 23.06 8.49
N SER A 222 -6.01 22.73 7.88
CA SER A 222 -7.22 22.32 8.59
C SER A 222 -7.40 20.80 8.71
N ARG A 223 -6.37 19.99 8.38
CA ARG A 223 -6.41 18.53 8.55
C ARG A 223 -6.61 18.13 10.00
N ASP A 224 -7.43 17.14 10.27
CA ASP A 224 -7.83 16.74 11.62
C ASP A 224 -7.62 15.25 11.92
N GLY A 225 -7.08 14.49 10.98
CA GLY A 225 -6.80 13.06 11.15
C GLY A 225 -6.88 12.27 9.86
N LEU A 226 -6.51 11.00 9.93
CA LEU A 226 -6.57 10.09 8.79
C LEU A 226 -7.99 9.54 8.58
N VAL A 227 -8.26 9.06 7.38
CA VAL A 227 -9.42 8.21 7.07
C VAL A 227 -8.91 6.81 6.79
N PRO A 228 -9.35 5.75 7.51
CA PRO A 228 -8.91 4.40 7.25
C PRO A 228 -9.46 3.88 5.93
N SER A 229 -8.69 3.06 5.25
CA SER A 229 -9.05 2.41 3.99
C SER A 229 -8.38 1.03 3.89
N GLY A 230 -8.66 0.30 2.83
CA GLY A 230 -8.08 -1.02 2.60
C GLY A 230 -8.22 -1.49 1.16
N GLY A 231 -8.03 -2.78 0.97
CA GLY A 231 -7.95 -3.43 -0.33
C GLY A 231 -6.69 -4.26 -0.47
N ALA A 232 -6.18 -4.38 -1.69
CA ALA A 232 -4.90 -5.04 -1.96
C ALA A 232 -4.21 -4.47 -3.20
N ALA A 233 -2.88 -4.51 -3.18
CA ALA A 233 -2.02 -4.14 -4.30
C ALA A 233 -0.93 -5.19 -4.47
N THR A 234 -0.70 -5.62 -5.71
CA THR A 234 0.28 -6.66 -6.06
C THR A 234 1.19 -6.17 -7.19
N LEU A 235 2.49 -6.36 -6.99
CA LEU A 235 3.53 -6.14 -8.01
C LEU A 235 4.25 -7.47 -8.28
N VAL A 236 4.59 -7.71 -9.54
CA VAL A 236 5.51 -8.78 -9.93
C VAL A 236 6.87 -8.15 -10.19
N LEU A 237 7.83 -8.49 -9.34
CA LEU A 237 9.23 -8.10 -9.49
C LEU A 237 10.01 -9.25 -10.11
N GLU A 238 10.84 -8.95 -11.10
CA GLU A 238 11.73 -9.93 -11.74
C GLU A 238 13.15 -9.38 -11.87
N SER A 239 14.15 -10.30 -11.90
CA SER A 239 15.45 -9.94 -12.45
C SER A 239 15.26 -9.55 -13.93
N TYR A 240 15.98 -8.52 -14.37
CA TYR A 240 15.91 -8.10 -15.77
C TYR A 240 16.20 -9.27 -16.74
N GLU A 241 17.15 -10.10 -16.35
CA GLU A 241 17.55 -11.29 -17.11
C GLU A 241 16.41 -12.31 -17.23
N SER A 242 15.67 -12.54 -16.16
CA SER A 242 14.48 -13.42 -16.16
C SER A 242 13.39 -12.86 -17.06
N ALA A 243 13.06 -11.59 -16.89
CA ALA A 243 12.06 -10.91 -17.71
C ALA A 243 12.38 -10.98 -19.21
N MET A 244 13.63 -10.69 -19.59
CA MET A 244 14.06 -10.76 -20.99
C MET A 244 14.04 -12.18 -21.56
N ARG A 245 14.46 -13.17 -20.77
CA ARG A 245 14.49 -14.58 -21.18
C ARG A 245 13.11 -15.12 -21.57
N ARG A 246 12.04 -14.64 -20.92
CA ARG A 246 10.65 -15.02 -21.23
C ARG A 246 9.93 -14.05 -22.18
N GLY A 247 10.61 -13.00 -22.65
CA GLY A 247 10.03 -12.01 -23.57
C GLY A 247 9.05 -11.04 -22.90
N ALA A 248 9.16 -10.82 -21.59
CA ALA A 248 8.35 -9.82 -20.89
C ALA A 248 8.75 -8.40 -21.27
N THR A 249 7.79 -7.49 -21.21
CA THR A 249 8.04 -6.05 -21.34
C THR A 249 8.07 -5.42 -19.95
N PRO A 250 9.24 -4.96 -19.45
CA PRO A 250 9.31 -4.26 -18.19
C PRO A 250 8.47 -2.98 -18.20
N ILE A 251 7.80 -2.73 -17.09
CA ILE A 251 6.94 -1.55 -16.87
C ILE A 251 7.76 -0.41 -16.29
N ALA A 252 8.58 -0.74 -15.28
CA ALA A 252 9.43 0.19 -14.55
C ALA A 252 10.59 -0.57 -13.92
N GLU A 253 11.57 0.13 -13.38
CA GLU A 253 12.71 -0.42 -12.65
C GLU A 253 12.73 0.07 -11.20
N VAL A 254 12.83 -0.85 -10.25
CA VAL A 254 13.11 -0.52 -8.84
C VAL A 254 14.61 -0.33 -8.73
N VAL A 255 15.04 0.90 -8.47
CA VAL A 255 16.47 1.24 -8.46
C VAL A 255 17.00 1.57 -7.07
N GLY A 256 16.13 1.89 -6.11
CA GLY A 256 16.54 2.21 -4.76
C GLY A 256 15.53 1.83 -3.70
N TYR A 257 16.06 1.34 -2.58
CA TYR A 257 15.31 1.08 -1.37
C TYR A 257 16.07 1.57 -0.16
N GLY A 258 15.47 2.48 0.60
CA GLY A 258 16.01 3.01 1.83
C GLY A 258 15.07 2.74 3.01
N PHE A 259 15.65 2.39 4.14
CA PHE A 259 14.88 2.14 5.35
C PHE A 259 15.60 2.68 6.59
N SER A 260 14.81 2.98 7.62
CA SER A 260 15.32 3.45 8.91
C SER A 260 14.33 3.13 10.04
N SER A 261 14.80 3.27 11.26
CA SER A 261 13.91 3.30 12.43
C SER A 261 14.13 4.60 13.21
N ASN A 262 13.05 5.18 13.74
CA ASN A 262 13.14 6.39 14.57
C ASN A 262 13.86 6.13 15.90
N GLY A 263 13.69 4.93 16.49
CA GLY A 263 14.26 4.54 17.78
C GLY A 263 13.79 5.40 18.97
N GLY A 264 12.70 6.15 18.77
CA GLY A 264 12.14 7.07 19.74
C GLY A 264 10.80 6.60 20.32
N HIS A 265 9.77 7.42 20.21
CA HIS A 265 8.44 7.11 20.74
C HIS A 265 7.65 6.22 19.79
N ILE A 266 6.80 5.31 20.32
CA ILE A 266 6.07 4.32 19.53
C ILE A 266 5.07 4.94 18.55
N SER A 267 4.43 6.05 18.87
CA SER A 267 3.40 6.69 18.04
C SER A 267 3.73 8.13 17.61
N THR A 268 4.81 8.71 18.13
CA THR A 268 5.20 10.09 17.78
C THR A 268 6.23 10.07 16.66
N PRO A 269 5.89 10.55 15.44
CA PRO A 269 6.83 10.63 14.33
C PRO A 269 7.89 11.70 14.59
N ASN A 270 9.05 11.57 13.94
CA ASN A 270 10.09 12.59 13.89
C ASN A 270 10.48 12.91 12.44
N VAL A 271 11.35 13.88 12.26
CA VAL A 271 11.86 14.29 10.93
C VAL A 271 13.01 13.41 10.47
N GLU A 272 13.89 13.03 11.37
CA GLU A 272 15.18 12.38 11.09
C GLU A 272 15.02 10.97 10.50
N GLY A 273 14.08 10.18 10.97
CA GLY A 273 13.83 8.82 10.48
C GLY A 273 13.43 8.81 9.00
N PRO A 274 12.34 9.53 8.63
CA PRO A 274 11.95 9.74 7.24
C PRO A 274 13.06 10.30 6.34
N ALA A 275 13.75 11.38 6.77
CA ALA A 275 14.85 11.96 6.01
C ALA A 275 15.97 10.94 5.74
N ARG A 276 16.31 10.13 6.75
CA ARG A 276 17.32 9.07 6.63
C ARG A 276 16.90 7.96 5.67
N ALA A 277 15.62 7.56 5.68
CA ALA A 277 15.11 6.57 4.73
C ALA A 277 15.17 7.08 3.29
N MET A 278 14.74 8.32 3.03
CA MET A 278 14.81 8.96 1.71
C MET A 278 16.25 9.10 1.22
N ALA A 279 17.17 9.61 2.06
CA ALA A 279 18.58 9.74 1.71
C ALA A 279 19.23 8.39 1.36
N ARG A 280 18.91 7.32 2.11
CA ARG A 280 19.40 5.96 1.82
C ARG A 280 18.82 5.38 0.53
N ALA A 281 17.55 5.67 0.21
CA ALA A 281 16.94 5.25 -1.05
C ALA A 281 17.66 5.89 -2.25
N LEU A 282 17.92 7.19 -2.19
CA LEU A 282 18.72 7.90 -3.21
C LEU A 282 20.14 7.34 -3.31
N GLN A 283 20.81 7.12 -2.18
CA GLN A 283 22.15 6.54 -2.15
C GLN A 283 22.17 5.14 -2.76
N ASN A 284 21.21 4.30 -2.44
CA ASN A 284 21.08 2.95 -2.99
C ASN A 284 20.79 2.96 -4.50
N ALA A 285 20.00 3.94 -4.97
CA ALA A 285 19.74 4.17 -6.38
C ALA A 285 20.93 4.77 -7.15
N GLY A 286 21.92 5.30 -6.47
CA GLY A 286 23.00 6.09 -7.09
C GLY A 286 22.52 7.40 -7.71
N MET A 287 21.42 7.96 -7.19
CA MET A 287 20.75 9.15 -7.74
C MET A 287 20.86 10.34 -6.78
N GLN A 288 20.83 11.54 -7.36
CA GLN A 288 20.73 12.80 -6.62
C GLN A 288 19.26 13.22 -6.47
N ALA A 289 18.95 14.03 -5.46
CA ALA A 289 17.60 14.52 -5.22
C ALA A 289 16.97 15.21 -6.45
N GLY A 290 17.76 15.97 -7.21
CA GLY A 290 17.30 16.69 -8.42
C GLY A 290 16.96 15.80 -9.63
N GLU A 291 17.24 14.50 -9.55
CA GLU A 291 16.87 13.51 -10.59
C GLU A 291 15.49 12.87 -10.33
N ILE A 292 14.84 13.23 -9.21
CA ILE A 292 13.49 12.78 -8.88
C ILE A 292 12.48 13.81 -9.41
N ASP A 293 11.55 13.36 -10.23
CA ASP A 293 10.53 14.21 -10.87
C ASP A 293 9.26 14.37 -10.01
N TYR A 294 9.02 13.43 -9.07
CA TYR A 294 7.81 13.39 -8.26
C TYR A 294 8.03 12.64 -6.95
N ILE A 295 7.39 13.08 -5.89
CA ILE A 295 7.33 12.38 -4.60
C ILE A 295 5.87 12.03 -4.27
N ASN A 296 5.58 10.72 -4.13
CA ASN A 296 4.36 10.26 -3.51
C ASN A 296 4.60 10.19 -2.00
N ALA A 297 4.01 11.15 -1.29
CA ALA A 297 4.21 11.30 0.14
C ALA A 297 3.37 10.30 0.95
N HIS A 298 3.89 9.88 2.09
CA HIS A 298 3.13 9.11 3.05
C HIS A 298 1.95 9.88 3.62
N ALA A 299 2.08 11.16 3.83
CA ALA A 299 1.16 12.12 4.44
C ALA A 299 -0.29 11.61 4.58
N THR A 300 -0.69 11.30 5.81
CA THR A 300 -1.94 10.61 6.14
C THR A 300 -3.08 11.55 6.53
N SER A 301 -2.91 12.86 6.34
CA SER A 301 -3.83 13.90 6.84
C SER A 301 -3.79 14.08 8.38
N THR A 302 -2.69 13.64 9.02
CA THR A 302 -2.50 13.85 10.47
C THR A 302 -1.68 15.11 10.73
N PRO A 303 -2.04 15.94 11.74
CA PRO A 303 -1.37 17.21 11.97
C PRO A 303 0.16 17.08 12.15
N ILE A 304 0.62 16.16 12.99
CA ILE A 304 2.04 15.99 13.31
C ILE A 304 2.79 15.20 12.24
N GLY A 305 2.16 14.13 11.71
CA GLY A 305 2.77 13.25 10.71
C GLY A 305 3.15 14.01 9.44
N ASP A 306 2.17 14.70 8.87
CA ASP A 306 2.35 15.45 7.63
C ASP A 306 3.35 16.60 7.79
N ALA A 307 3.32 17.33 8.92
CA ALA A 307 4.26 18.41 9.18
C ALA A 307 5.72 17.91 9.30
N ASN A 308 5.94 16.74 9.92
CA ASN A 308 7.28 16.16 10.03
C ASN A 308 7.77 15.61 8.68
N GLU A 309 6.90 14.98 7.91
CA GLU A 309 7.26 14.54 6.55
C GLU A 309 7.57 15.72 5.63
N ALA A 310 6.77 16.80 5.69
CA ALA A 310 7.03 18.01 4.91
C ALA A 310 8.42 18.58 5.21
N LYS A 311 8.82 18.63 6.49
CA LYS A 311 10.18 19.07 6.89
C LYS A 311 11.25 18.12 6.36
N ALA A 312 11.04 16.82 6.45
CA ALA A 312 12.00 15.81 5.97
C ALA A 312 12.16 15.89 4.44
N ILE A 313 11.06 16.05 3.68
CA ILE A 313 11.10 16.25 2.22
C ILE A 313 11.86 17.55 1.89
N TYR A 314 11.56 18.64 2.57
CA TYR A 314 12.24 19.90 2.34
C TYR A 314 13.75 19.83 2.61
N GLU A 315 14.17 19.12 3.66
CA GLU A 315 15.58 18.92 4.02
C GLU A 315 16.36 18.19 2.92
N ILE A 316 15.76 17.19 2.27
CA ILE A 316 16.43 16.34 1.26
C ILE A 316 16.29 16.92 -0.15
N PHE A 317 15.11 17.45 -0.50
CA PHE A 317 14.74 17.80 -1.88
C PHE A 317 14.53 19.30 -2.12
N GLY A 318 14.46 20.11 -1.07
CA GLY A 318 14.11 21.52 -1.20
C GLY A 318 12.64 21.73 -1.57
N SER A 319 12.36 22.84 -2.29
CA SER A 319 11.00 23.33 -2.55
C SER A 319 10.47 23.05 -3.98
N HIS A 320 11.25 22.44 -4.85
CA HIS A 320 10.94 22.46 -6.30
C HIS A 320 10.26 21.20 -6.80
N ILE A 321 10.47 20.05 -6.15
CA ILE A 321 9.95 18.77 -6.61
C ILE A 321 8.45 18.71 -6.34
N PRO A 322 7.62 18.33 -7.32
CA PRO A 322 6.20 18.09 -7.12
C PRO A 322 5.95 16.99 -6.08
N VAL A 323 5.04 17.28 -5.16
CA VAL A 323 4.65 16.38 -4.08
C VAL A 323 3.13 16.23 -4.08
N SER A 324 2.62 15.04 -4.01
CA SER A 324 1.23 14.79 -3.62
C SER A 324 1.12 13.54 -2.78
N SER A 325 0.06 13.46 -1.96
CA SER A 325 -0.32 12.24 -1.28
C SER A 325 -1.62 11.72 -1.91
N THR A 326 -1.55 10.55 -2.52
CA THR A 326 -2.73 9.87 -3.07
C THR A 326 -3.74 9.48 -1.99
N LYS A 327 -3.33 9.50 -0.72
CA LYS A 327 -4.23 9.31 0.44
C LYS A 327 -5.29 10.41 0.57
N SER A 328 -5.13 11.54 -0.10
CA SER A 328 -6.20 12.53 -0.24
C SER A 328 -7.44 11.94 -0.90
N MET A 329 -7.28 10.98 -1.82
CA MET A 329 -8.34 10.30 -2.55
C MET A 329 -8.71 8.94 -1.93
N THR A 330 -7.73 8.16 -1.51
CA THR A 330 -7.94 6.78 -1.04
C THR A 330 -8.18 6.66 0.46
N GLY A 331 -7.85 7.69 1.24
CA GLY A 331 -7.60 7.50 2.66
C GLY A 331 -6.32 6.71 2.89
N HIS A 332 -6.10 6.26 4.11
CA HIS A 332 -4.91 5.49 4.48
C HIS A 332 -5.20 3.98 4.37
N GLU A 333 -4.69 3.36 3.34
CA GLU A 333 -4.83 1.92 3.03
C GLU A 333 -3.94 1.03 3.92
N CYS A 334 -3.40 1.57 4.99
CA CYS A 334 -2.63 0.89 6.04
C CYS A 334 -1.52 -0.03 5.50
N TRP A 335 -1.68 -1.34 5.66
CA TRP A 335 -0.65 -2.33 5.29
C TRP A 335 -0.48 -2.47 3.77
N MET A 336 -1.49 -2.09 3.00
CA MET A 336 -1.47 -2.04 1.55
C MET A 336 -0.73 -0.81 1.00
N ALA A 337 -0.80 0.32 1.70
CA ALA A 337 -0.50 1.66 1.18
C ALA A 337 0.82 1.77 0.39
N GLY A 338 1.92 1.24 0.92
CA GLY A 338 3.21 1.36 0.25
C GLY A 338 3.33 0.61 -1.08
N ALA A 339 2.55 -0.46 -1.27
CA ALA A 339 2.49 -1.18 -2.54
C ALA A 339 1.53 -0.49 -3.53
N SER A 340 0.36 -0.02 -3.06
CA SER A 340 -0.59 0.72 -3.90
C SER A 340 -0.02 2.02 -4.42
N GLU A 341 0.72 2.76 -3.60
CA GLU A 341 1.35 4.04 -3.97
C GLU A 341 2.44 3.88 -5.01
N VAL A 342 3.17 2.76 -5.01
CA VAL A 342 4.06 2.41 -6.13
C VAL A 342 3.25 2.21 -7.42
N ILE A 343 2.14 1.45 -7.38
CA ILE A 343 1.27 1.24 -8.54
C ILE A 343 0.67 2.56 -9.02
N TYR A 344 0.14 3.38 -8.13
CA TYR A 344 -0.40 4.71 -8.47
C TYR A 344 0.64 5.57 -9.18
N SER A 345 1.86 5.62 -8.65
CA SER A 345 2.94 6.42 -9.22
C SER A 345 3.45 5.85 -10.56
N VAL A 346 3.46 4.53 -10.74
CA VAL A 346 3.78 3.90 -12.03
C VAL A 346 2.69 4.21 -13.06
N LEU A 347 1.40 4.17 -12.69
CA LEU A 347 0.30 4.56 -13.58
C LEU A 347 0.41 6.04 -14.01
N MET A 348 0.76 6.93 -13.09
CA MET A 348 1.05 8.33 -13.40
C MET A 348 2.24 8.47 -14.35
N MET A 349 3.32 7.75 -14.10
CA MET A 349 4.52 7.73 -14.95
C MET A 349 4.24 7.22 -16.37
N GLN A 350 3.48 6.13 -16.50
CA GLN A 350 3.10 5.58 -17.81
C GLN A 350 2.21 6.52 -18.63
N ASN A 351 1.38 7.31 -17.96
CA ASN A 351 0.40 8.20 -18.59
C ASN A 351 0.79 9.69 -18.54
N SER A 352 2.01 10.01 -18.08
CA SER A 352 2.59 11.34 -18.07
C SER A 352 1.73 12.40 -17.35
N PHE A 353 1.25 12.09 -16.15
CA PHE A 353 0.56 13.04 -15.28
C PHE A 353 0.96 12.85 -13.81
N ILE A 354 0.73 13.87 -12.99
CA ILE A 354 0.79 13.79 -11.52
C ILE A 354 -0.63 13.96 -11.00
N ALA A 355 -1.10 13.00 -10.21
CA ALA A 355 -2.40 13.06 -9.56
C ALA A 355 -2.43 14.17 -8.48
N PRO A 356 -3.59 14.83 -8.27
CA PRO A 356 -3.69 15.91 -7.33
C PRO A 356 -3.62 15.42 -5.87
N ASN A 357 -3.12 16.28 -5.01
CA ASN A 357 -3.40 16.23 -3.58
C ASN A 357 -4.72 16.96 -3.34
N ILE A 358 -5.84 16.29 -3.55
CA ILE A 358 -7.15 16.94 -3.39
C ILE A 358 -7.35 17.43 -1.96
N ASN A 359 -8.22 18.46 -1.79
CA ASN A 359 -8.52 19.08 -0.50
C ASN A 359 -7.35 19.88 0.13
N PHE A 360 -6.27 20.11 -0.60
CA PHE A 360 -5.21 21.03 -0.17
C PHE A 360 -5.56 22.46 -0.60
N GLU A 361 -6.03 23.24 0.35
CA GLU A 361 -6.50 24.63 0.12
C GLU A 361 -5.62 25.66 0.81
N THR A 362 -5.20 25.36 2.04
CA THR A 362 -4.43 26.29 2.87
C THR A 362 -3.17 25.58 3.39
N PRO A 363 -1.98 26.04 3.01
CA PRO A 363 -0.73 25.49 3.54
C PRO A 363 -0.54 25.88 5.01
N ASP A 364 0.08 24.98 5.79
CA ASP A 364 0.67 25.32 7.09
C ASP A 364 2.14 25.74 6.93
N GLU A 365 2.82 26.07 8.04
CA GLU A 365 4.22 26.53 8.04
C GLU A 365 5.18 25.51 7.37
N ALA A 366 4.92 24.23 7.50
CA ALA A 366 5.78 23.18 6.95
C ALA A 366 5.45 22.93 5.46
N SER A 367 4.18 22.73 5.14
CA SER A 367 3.72 22.44 3.79
C SER A 367 3.87 23.61 2.81
N ALA A 368 3.85 24.85 3.31
CA ALA A 368 4.12 26.05 2.51
C ALA A 368 5.53 26.08 1.87
N LYS A 369 6.45 25.24 2.35
CA LYS A 369 7.81 25.10 1.80
C LYS A 369 7.91 24.11 0.65
N LEU A 370 6.85 23.33 0.40
CA LEU A 370 6.83 22.30 -0.63
C LEU A 370 6.02 22.73 -1.86
N ASN A 371 6.29 22.08 -2.97
CA ASN A 371 5.49 22.18 -4.19
C ASN A 371 4.37 21.13 -4.17
N ILE A 372 3.38 21.31 -3.29
CA ILE A 372 2.21 20.43 -3.23
C ILE A 372 1.33 20.67 -4.46
N ILE A 373 0.93 19.61 -5.14
CA ILE A 373 0.15 19.67 -6.38
C ILE A 373 -1.35 19.54 -6.08
N PRO A 374 -2.14 20.66 -6.11
CA PRO A 374 -3.58 20.61 -5.77
C PRO A 374 -4.48 20.15 -6.92
N GLU A 375 -4.00 20.20 -8.15
CA GLU A 375 -4.72 19.82 -9.37
C GLU A 375 -3.87 18.87 -10.21
N THR A 376 -4.49 18.08 -11.09
CA THR A 376 -3.77 17.20 -12.02
C THR A 376 -2.83 18.00 -12.92
N VAL A 377 -1.58 17.59 -12.99
CA VAL A 377 -0.55 18.20 -13.83
C VAL A 377 -0.07 17.22 -14.88
N GLU A 378 -0.25 17.55 -16.16
CA GLU A 378 0.30 16.76 -17.26
C GLU A 378 1.80 17.05 -17.42
N ARG A 379 2.62 16.08 -17.07
CA ARG A 379 4.07 16.13 -17.25
C ARG A 379 4.68 14.74 -17.22
N PRO A 380 5.80 14.51 -17.94
CA PRO A 380 6.57 13.27 -17.86
C PRO A 380 7.13 13.06 -16.45
N ILE A 381 7.12 11.80 -15.99
CA ILE A 381 7.81 11.33 -14.80
C ILE A 381 8.80 10.27 -15.26
N ASN A 382 10.11 10.48 -15.06
CA ASN A 382 11.15 9.51 -15.37
C ASN A 382 11.62 8.77 -14.13
N ALA A 383 11.57 9.42 -12.96
CA ALA A 383 11.86 8.81 -11.68
C ALA A 383 10.96 9.43 -10.59
N PHE A 384 10.50 8.60 -9.68
CA PHE A 384 9.76 9.05 -8.51
C PHE A 384 10.27 8.37 -7.23
N LEU A 385 9.97 9.01 -6.11
CA LEU A 385 10.21 8.46 -4.78
C LEU A 385 8.85 8.25 -4.10
N SER A 386 8.65 7.07 -3.48
CA SER A 386 7.44 6.73 -2.71
C SER A 386 7.81 6.48 -1.25
N ASN A 387 7.14 7.18 -0.35
CA ASN A 387 7.37 7.16 1.10
C ASN A 387 6.33 6.34 1.84
N SER A 388 6.76 5.58 2.85
CA SER A 388 5.87 4.90 3.79
C SER A 388 6.48 4.93 5.19
N PHE A 389 5.77 5.56 6.14
CA PHE A 389 6.24 5.74 7.53
C PHE A 389 5.22 5.17 8.50
N GLY A 390 5.62 4.19 9.29
CA GLY A 390 4.73 3.43 10.18
C GLY A 390 4.91 3.76 11.66
N PHE A 391 3.88 3.46 12.44
CA PHE A 391 3.98 3.42 13.89
C PHE A 391 5.12 2.48 14.33
N GLY A 392 5.70 2.73 15.51
CA GLY A 392 6.96 2.09 15.91
C GLY A 392 8.18 2.74 15.27
N GLY A 393 7.98 3.72 14.37
CA GLY A 393 9.05 4.47 13.70
C GLY A 393 9.72 3.70 12.57
N THR A 394 9.07 2.71 12.00
CA THR A 394 9.56 2.03 10.79
C THR A 394 9.32 2.91 9.57
N ASN A 395 10.38 3.18 8.81
CA ASN A 395 10.34 4.06 7.64
C ASN A 395 10.90 3.32 6.43
N SER A 396 10.22 3.49 5.30
CA SER A 396 10.61 2.97 3.99
C SER A 396 10.49 4.05 2.93
N ALA A 397 11.45 4.11 2.02
CA ALA A 397 11.40 4.92 0.81
C ALA A 397 11.87 4.08 -0.37
N LEU A 398 11.15 4.13 -1.47
CA LEU A 398 11.45 3.42 -2.71
C LEU A 398 11.71 4.42 -3.83
N VAL A 399 12.74 4.18 -4.64
CA VAL A 399 13.00 4.93 -5.87
C VAL A 399 12.71 4.03 -7.05
N ILE A 400 11.80 4.47 -7.90
CA ILE A 400 11.36 3.78 -9.11
C ILE A 400 11.67 4.66 -10.32
N LYS A 401 12.18 4.04 -11.36
CA LYS A 401 12.55 4.70 -12.60
C LYS A 401 11.80 4.13 -13.78
N LYS A 402 11.50 4.99 -14.74
CA LYS A 402 10.95 4.56 -16.03
C LYS A 402 11.94 3.62 -16.72
N PHE A 403 11.41 2.55 -17.29
CA PHE A 403 12.20 1.58 -18.04
C PHE A 403 12.47 2.05 -19.46
#